data_10e6cacd4fff5b4177af77575f15c10d
#
_entry.id   10e6cacd4fff5b4177af77575f15c10d
#
_cell.length_a   1.000
_cell.length_b   1.000
_cell.length_c   1.000
_cell.angle_alpha   90.00
_cell.angle_beta   90.00
_cell.angle_gamma   90.00
#
_symmetry.space_group_name_H-M   'P 1'
#
loop_
_entity.id
_entity.type
_entity.pdbx_description
1 polymer ?
#
loop_
_entity_poly.entity_id
_entity_poly.type
_entity_poly.pdbx_seq_one_letter_code
_entity_poly.pdbx_strand_id
1 'polypeptide(L)'
;MKNTSIRAKMLLKDWMETFRQAQELKGIKDQKLINNTIHALTAYNINVAMRDVNRDYIIGLTNFLRNDYRSPRGKKLKDYSVLNYLGCLRNALNMAVREDVIADNPIMKLSAQDKVKAPESQREDLTVEEDQQLEATDSPYPHIKQAFLFACYTGLRCSDVRSITWGKIVKDGEKYRLHTVMFKTKRPFYIPLSKKAMQWMPERGDKTDDDLIFENIPVQVNTKAGRISFHTKSQNSRMRADIYC
;
A
#
# COMPACT_ATOMS: atom_id res chain seq x y z
N MET A 1 -22.90 -0.83 -35.74
CA MET A 1 -21.52 -0.80 -36.32
C MET A 1 -20.85 0.58 -36.37
N LYS A 2 -21.56 1.71 -36.59
CA LYS A 2 -20.93 3.05 -36.71
C LYS A 2 -20.33 3.60 -35.38
N ASN A 3 -20.84 3.24 -34.23
CA ASN A 3 -20.36 3.78 -32.93
C ASN A 3 -18.99 3.23 -32.50
N THR A 4 -18.67 1.99 -32.81
CA THR A 4 -17.39 1.33 -32.44
C THR A 4 -16.20 1.98 -33.18
N SER A 5 -16.40 2.41 -34.44
CA SER A 5 -15.37 3.06 -35.26
C SER A 5 -14.97 4.43 -34.74
N ILE A 6 -15.94 5.20 -34.19
CA ILE A 6 -15.67 6.54 -33.65
C ILE A 6 -14.96 6.45 -32.29
N ARG A 7 -15.39 5.53 -31.43
CA ARG A 7 -14.77 5.32 -30.10
C ARG A 7 -13.35 4.79 -30.21
N ALA A 8 -13.04 3.94 -31.19
CA ALA A 8 -11.70 3.42 -31.44
C ALA A 8 -10.69 4.50 -31.87
N LYS A 9 -11.15 5.67 -32.35
CA LYS A 9 -10.32 6.84 -32.65
C LYS A 9 -10.04 7.73 -31.42
N MET A 10 -10.74 7.49 -30.31
CA MET A 10 -10.50 8.18 -29.05
C MET A 10 -9.04 8.01 -28.64
N LEU A 11 -8.41 9.05 -28.08
CA LEU A 11 -7.05 8.95 -27.60
C LEU A 11 -7.00 8.23 -26.27
N LEU A 12 -5.91 7.53 -26.02
CA LEU A 12 -5.63 6.89 -24.73
C LEU A 12 -5.72 7.90 -23.57
N LYS A 13 -5.30 9.15 -23.80
CA LYS A 13 -5.44 10.26 -22.84
C LYS A 13 -6.89 10.45 -22.38
N ASP A 14 -7.80 10.58 -23.33
CA ASP A 14 -9.21 10.84 -23.04
C ASP A 14 -9.86 9.62 -22.37
N TRP A 15 -9.44 8.42 -22.77
CA TRP A 15 -9.88 7.19 -22.15
C TRP A 15 -9.42 7.05 -20.69
N MET A 16 -8.17 7.36 -20.41
CA MET A 16 -7.63 7.31 -19.04
C MET A 16 -8.34 8.31 -18.12
N GLU A 17 -8.73 9.47 -18.64
CA GLU A 17 -9.52 10.44 -17.90
C GLU A 17 -10.95 9.93 -17.63
N THR A 18 -11.60 9.33 -18.64
CA THR A 18 -12.89 8.65 -18.48
C THR A 18 -12.81 7.55 -17.43
N PHE A 19 -11.74 6.74 -17.47
CA PHE A 19 -11.50 5.71 -16.46
C PHE A 19 -11.33 6.30 -15.06
N ARG A 20 -10.58 7.39 -14.91
CA ARG A 20 -10.36 8.08 -13.64
C ARG A 20 -11.69 8.56 -13.04
N GLN A 21 -12.53 9.21 -13.85
CA GLN A 21 -13.86 9.68 -13.42
C GLN A 21 -14.78 8.51 -13.03
N ALA A 22 -14.75 7.42 -13.79
CA ALA A 22 -15.52 6.22 -13.46
C ALA A 22 -15.10 5.59 -12.13
N GLN A 23 -13.81 5.64 -11.77
CA GLN A 23 -13.34 5.16 -10.46
C GLN A 23 -13.78 6.09 -9.32
N GLU A 24 -13.76 7.40 -9.55
CA GLU A 24 -14.25 8.39 -8.58
C GLU A 24 -15.73 8.20 -8.26
N LEU A 25 -16.56 8.00 -9.28
CA LEU A 25 -17.99 7.72 -9.14
C LEU A 25 -18.25 6.41 -8.34
N LYS A 26 -17.34 5.44 -8.39
CA LYS A 26 -17.39 4.22 -7.56
C LYS A 26 -16.92 4.44 -6.12
N GLY A 27 -16.62 5.67 -5.72
CA GLY A 27 -16.18 6.00 -4.37
C GLY A 27 -14.69 5.75 -4.11
N ILE A 28 -13.88 5.47 -5.13
CA ILE A 28 -12.43 5.35 -4.99
C ILE A 28 -11.83 6.76 -4.94
N LYS A 29 -11.62 7.26 -3.72
CA LYS A 29 -11.11 8.62 -3.49
C LYS A 29 -9.60 8.75 -3.75
N ASP A 30 -8.81 7.69 -3.48
CA ASP A 30 -7.37 7.73 -3.72
C ASP A 30 -7.05 7.43 -5.19
N GLN A 31 -6.90 8.49 -5.97
CA GLN A 31 -6.59 8.47 -7.41
C GLN A 31 -5.08 8.48 -7.69
N LYS A 32 -4.24 8.38 -6.66
CA LYS A 32 -2.78 8.56 -6.79
C LYS A 32 -2.14 7.60 -7.80
N LEU A 33 -2.55 6.33 -7.79
CA LEU A 33 -2.02 5.35 -8.76
C LEU A 33 -2.43 5.71 -10.18
N ILE A 34 -3.68 6.12 -10.41
CA ILE A 34 -4.19 6.49 -11.74
C ILE A 34 -3.45 7.73 -12.25
N ASN A 35 -3.32 8.77 -11.41
CA ASN A 35 -2.60 9.99 -11.77
C ASN A 35 -1.13 9.72 -12.09
N ASN A 36 -0.45 8.89 -11.31
CA ASN A 36 0.93 8.49 -11.59
C ASN A 36 1.04 7.68 -12.89
N THR A 37 0.05 6.84 -13.20
CA THR A 37 -0.01 6.09 -14.46
C THR A 37 -0.21 7.03 -15.65
N ILE A 38 -1.13 7.98 -15.54
CA ILE A 38 -1.36 9.00 -16.58
C ILE A 38 -0.07 9.80 -16.81
N HIS A 39 0.60 10.24 -15.74
CA HIS A 39 1.87 10.96 -15.85
C HIS A 39 2.95 10.14 -16.58
N ALA A 40 3.07 8.85 -16.28
CA ALA A 40 4.01 7.97 -16.94
C ALA A 40 3.66 7.73 -18.42
N LEU A 41 2.37 7.57 -18.75
CA LEU A 41 1.88 7.46 -20.12
C LEU A 41 2.13 8.75 -20.91
N THR A 42 1.96 9.92 -20.29
CA THR A 42 2.25 11.22 -20.90
C THR A 42 3.72 11.34 -21.26
N ALA A 43 4.61 10.86 -20.40
CA ALA A 43 6.05 10.87 -20.66
C ALA A 43 6.49 9.88 -21.77
N TYR A 44 5.71 8.83 -22.02
CA TYR A 44 5.97 7.87 -23.08
C TYR A 44 5.27 8.29 -24.39
N ASN A 45 4.00 8.09 -24.49
CA ASN A 45 3.12 8.52 -25.58
C ASN A 45 1.66 8.28 -25.20
N ILE A 46 0.99 9.28 -24.63
CA ILE A 46 -0.43 9.18 -24.26
C ILE A 46 -1.38 9.60 -25.38
N ASN A 47 -0.85 10.26 -26.45
CA ASN A 47 -1.65 10.76 -27.56
C ASN A 47 -1.84 9.71 -28.69
N VAL A 48 -1.74 8.44 -28.33
CA VAL A 48 -2.01 7.31 -29.24
C VAL A 48 -3.51 7.03 -29.29
N ALA A 49 -4.05 6.65 -30.44
CA ALA A 49 -5.45 6.24 -30.54
C ALA A 49 -5.64 4.89 -29.83
N MET A 50 -6.78 4.67 -29.20
CA MET A 50 -7.09 3.43 -28.46
C MET A 50 -6.92 2.17 -29.32
N ARG A 51 -7.23 2.22 -30.62
CA ARG A 51 -7.03 1.12 -31.56
C ARG A 51 -5.56 0.76 -31.80
N ASP A 52 -4.65 1.72 -31.58
CA ASP A 52 -3.21 1.57 -31.80
C ASP A 52 -2.46 1.17 -30.51
N VAL A 53 -3.16 1.08 -29.39
CA VAL A 53 -2.65 0.52 -28.14
C VAL A 53 -2.61 -0.99 -28.28
N ASN A 54 -1.61 -1.49 -28.98
CA ASN A 54 -1.39 -2.89 -29.29
C ASN A 54 -0.29 -3.52 -28.39
N ARG A 55 0.06 -4.79 -28.66
CA ARG A 55 1.11 -5.51 -27.92
C ARG A 55 2.45 -4.77 -27.94
N ASP A 56 2.84 -4.24 -29.09
CA ASP A 56 4.14 -3.59 -29.25
C ASP A 56 4.20 -2.26 -28.49
N TYR A 57 3.09 -1.51 -28.46
CA TYR A 57 2.96 -0.36 -27.59
C TYR A 57 3.17 -0.71 -26.13
N ILE A 58 2.57 -1.81 -25.63
CA ILE A 58 2.72 -2.24 -24.23
C ILE A 58 4.15 -2.71 -23.92
N ILE A 59 4.80 -3.40 -24.84
CA ILE A 59 6.20 -3.81 -24.68
C ILE A 59 7.11 -2.58 -24.64
N GLY A 60 6.92 -1.64 -25.56
CA GLY A 60 7.68 -0.38 -25.61
C GLY A 60 7.47 0.45 -24.34
N LEU A 61 6.23 0.61 -23.87
CA LEU A 61 5.91 1.25 -22.61
C LEU A 61 6.60 0.56 -21.42
N THR A 62 6.57 -0.77 -21.39
CA THR A 62 7.20 -1.54 -20.29
C THR A 62 8.70 -1.28 -20.23
N ASN A 63 9.37 -1.32 -21.38
CA ASN A 63 10.80 -1.05 -21.48
C ASN A 63 11.14 0.40 -21.08
N PHE A 64 10.35 1.37 -21.53
CA PHE A 64 10.49 2.76 -21.14
C PHE A 64 10.33 2.95 -19.62
N LEU A 65 9.31 2.36 -19.01
CA LEU A 65 9.08 2.46 -17.56
C LEU A 65 10.24 1.86 -16.74
N ARG A 66 10.86 0.79 -17.21
CA ARG A 66 11.97 0.12 -16.52
C ARG A 66 13.30 0.84 -16.66
N ASN A 67 13.56 1.44 -17.82
CA ASN A 67 14.90 1.92 -18.17
C ASN A 67 15.01 3.45 -18.15
N ASP A 68 14.07 4.14 -18.73
CA ASP A 68 14.18 5.57 -19.08
C ASP A 68 13.34 6.45 -18.16
N TYR A 69 12.15 6.00 -17.78
CA TYR A 69 11.24 6.80 -16.98
C TYR A 69 11.78 7.08 -15.57
N ARG A 70 11.60 8.34 -15.17
CA ARG A 70 11.88 8.78 -13.79
C ARG A 70 10.60 9.33 -13.18
N SER A 71 10.32 8.90 -11.95
CA SER A 71 9.19 9.44 -11.19
C SER A 71 9.31 10.96 -11.01
N PRO A 72 8.24 11.68 -10.64
CA PRO A 72 8.31 13.12 -10.34
C PRO A 72 9.36 13.50 -9.29
N ARG A 73 9.82 12.52 -8.50
CA ARG A 73 10.93 12.69 -7.53
C ARG A 73 12.30 12.34 -8.11
N GLY A 74 12.43 12.17 -9.42
CA GLY A 74 13.68 11.83 -10.11
C GLY A 74 14.17 10.38 -9.92
N LYS A 75 13.40 9.50 -9.29
CA LYS A 75 13.82 8.12 -9.01
C LYS A 75 13.38 7.16 -10.11
N LYS A 76 14.27 6.20 -10.43
CA LYS A 76 13.95 5.04 -11.27
C LYS A 76 12.82 4.21 -10.62
N LEU A 77 11.91 3.66 -11.42
CA LEU A 77 10.88 2.77 -10.90
C LEU A 77 11.48 1.40 -10.52
N LYS A 78 10.96 0.84 -9.43
CA LYS A 78 11.16 -0.58 -9.12
C LYS A 78 10.17 -1.42 -9.93
N ASP A 79 10.50 -2.66 -10.25
CA ASP A 79 9.63 -3.55 -11.03
C ASP A 79 8.21 -3.67 -10.45
N TYR A 80 8.07 -3.66 -9.13
CA TYR A 80 6.76 -3.63 -8.48
C TYR A 80 5.92 -2.37 -8.83
N SER A 81 6.56 -1.22 -8.96
CA SER A 81 5.88 0.02 -9.38
C SER A 81 5.48 -0.03 -10.86
N VAL A 82 6.34 -0.62 -11.71
CA VAL A 82 6.02 -0.87 -13.12
C VAL A 82 4.80 -1.78 -13.23
N LEU A 83 4.75 -2.88 -12.46
CA LEU A 83 3.58 -3.78 -12.39
C LEU A 83 2.31 -3.06 -11.97
N ASN A 84 2.39 -2.15 -10.98
CA ASN A 84 1.23 -1.38 -10.54
C ASN A 84 0.71 -0.46 -11.65
N TYR A 85 1.60 0.21 -12.39
CA TYR A 85 1.21 1.08 -13.51
C TYR A 85 0.59 0.28 -14.66
N LEU A 86 1.21 -0.85 -15.05
CA LEU A 86 0.64 -1.75 -16.05
C LEU A 86 -0.69 -2.38 -15.57
N GLY A 87 -0.81 -2.68 -14.28
CA GLY A 87 -2.06 -3.14 -13.67
C GLY A 87 -3.18 -2.11 -13.73
N CYS A 88 -2.86 -0.84 -13.47
CA CYS A 88 -3.78 0.28 -13.62
C CYS A 88 -4.24 0.43 -15.08
N LEU A 89 -3.30 0.44 -16.03
CA LEU A 89 -3.60 0.49 -17.46
C LEU A 89 -4.43 -0.71 -17.89
N ARG A 90 -4.10 -1.94 -17.44
CA ARG A 90 -4.89 -3.14 -17.71
C ARG A 90 -6.34 -2.99 -17.27
N ASN A 91 -6.59 -2.41 -16.10
CA ASN A 91 -7.94 -2.20 -15.60
C ASN A 91 -8.71 -1.17 -16.45
N ALA A 92 -8.04 -0.11 -16.91
CA ALA A 92 -8.62 0.87 -17.83
C ALA A 92 -8.95 0.23 -19.19
N LEU A 93 -8.04 -0.58 -19.74
CA LEU A 93 -8.27 -1.30 -21.00
C LEU A 93 -9.36 -2.38 -20.88
N ASN A 94 -9.47 -3.07 -19.73
CA ASN A 94 -10.59 -3.98 -19.46
C ASN A 94 -11.94 -3.23 -19.44
N MET A 95 -11.96 -2.00 -18.94
CA MET A 95 -13.16 -1.15 -19.05
C MET A 95 -13.46 -0.81 -20.51
N ALA A 96 -12.43 -0.51 -21.30
CA ALA A 96 -12.56 -0.21 -22.73
C ALA A 96 -13.14 -1.39 -23.53
N VAL A 97 -12.75 -2.61 -23.17
CA VAL A 97 -13.35 -3.82 -23.78
C VAL A 97 -14.83 -3.98 -23.41
N ARG A 98 -15.18 -3.75 -22.14
CA ARG A 98 -16.59 -3.84 -21.70
C ARG A 98 -17.51 -2.78 -22.30
N GLU A 99 -16.93 -1.64 -22.72
CA GLU A 99 -17.66 -0.54 -23.34
C GLU A 99 -17.54 -0.54 -24.87
N ASP A 100 -17.06 -1.65 -25.45
CA ASP A 100 -16.89 -1.83 -26.90
C ASP A 100 -16.03 -0.74 -27.58
N VAL A 101 -15.07 -0.16 -26.84
CA VAL A 101 -14.11 0.81 -27.38
C VAL A 101 -12.99 0.10 -28.14
N ILE A 102 -12.51 -1.02 -27.60
CA ILE A 102 -11.54 -1.93 -28.21
C ILE A 102 -12.05 -3.37 -28.14
N ALA A 103 -11.65 -4.20 -29.09
CA ALA A 103 -12.10 -5.59 -29.17
C ALA A 103 -11.54 -6.46 -28.04
N ASP A 104 -10.29 -6.21 -27.64
CA ASP A 104 -9.58 -6.98 -26.63
C ASP A 104 -8.50 -6.16 -25.92
N ASN A 105 -8.03 -6.66 -24.78
CA ASN A 105 -6.99 -6.02 -24.00
C ASN A 105 -5.60 -6.55 -24.38
N PRO A 106 -4.73 -5.75 -25.02
CA PRO A 106 -3.41 -6.18 -25.46
C PRO A 106 -2.48 -6.64 -24.32
N ILE A 107 -2.65 -6.17 -23.09
CA ILE A 107 -1.86 -6.62 -21.93
C ILE A 107 -2.15 -8.10 -21.63
N MET A 108 -3.36 -8.56 -21.86
CA MET A 108 -3.73 -9.96 -21.64
C MET A 108 -3.10 -10.92 -22.66
N LYS A 109 -2.71 -10.40 -23.83
CA LYS A 109 -2.07 -11.15 -24.91
C LYS A 109 -0.54 -11.23 -24.80
N LEU A 110 0.05 -10.58 -23.79
CA LEU A 110 1.48 -10.64 -23.54
C LEU A 110 1.92 -12.07 -23.20
N SER A 111 2.99 -12.54 -23.81
CA SER A 111 3.62 -13.82 -23.49
C SER A 111 4.20 -13.79 -22.06
N ALA A 112 4.49 -14.95 -21.49
CA ALA A 112 5.13 -15.02 -20.18
C ALA A 112 6.51 -14.33 -20.13
N GLN A 113 7.21 -14.28 -21.28
CA GLN A 113 8.50 -13.64 -21.43
C GLN A 113 8.40 -12.10 -21.48
N ASP A 114 7.31 -11.57 -22.04
CA ASP A 114 7.06 -10.12 -22.15
C ASP A 114 6.49 -9.51 -20.85
N LYS A 115 5.99 -10.36 -19.95
CA LYS A 115 5.44 -9.90 -18.67
C LYS A 115 6.54 -9.55 -17.70
N VAL A 116 6.38 -8.42 -17.01
CA VAL A 116 7.24 -8.08 -15.86
C VAL A 116 6.95 -9.10 -14.75
N LYS A 117 7.99 -9.78 -14.29
CA LYS A 117 7.88 -10.69 -13.14
C LYS A 117 7.79 -9.86 -11.85
N ALA A 118 6.91 -10.28 -10.96
CA ALA A 118 6.87 -9.70 -9.62
C ALA A 118 8.20 -10.04 -8.92
N PRO A 119 8.89 -9.04 -8.34
CA PRO A 119 10.06 -9.34 -7.53
C PRO A 119 9.64 -10.19 -6.32
N GLU A 120 10.46 -11.14 -5.95
CA GLU A 120 10.29 -11.86 -4.70
C GLU A 120 10.37 -10.89 -3.54
N SER A 121 9.38 -10.93 -2.68
CA SER A 121 9.36 -10.10 -1.48
C SER A 121 10.23 -10.78 -0.42
N GLN A 122 11.46 -10.35 -0.30
CA GLN A 122 12.28 -10.67 0.86
C GLN A 122 11.83 -9.75 2.00
N ARG A 123 10.92 -10.25 2.83
CA ARG A 123 10.57 -9.61 4.09
C ARG A 123 11.46 -10.22 5.15
N GLU A 124 12.18 -9.37 5.84
CA GLU A 124 12.91 -9.75 7.03
C GLU A 124 11.92 -9.63 8.19
N ASP A 125 11.64 -10.75 8.86
CA ASP A 125 10.85 -10.80 10.07
C ASP A 125 11.78 -10.74 11.28
N LEU A 126 11.32 -10.14 12.39
CA LEU A 126 12.08 -10.18 13.64
C LEU A 126 12.09 -11.60 14.19
N THR A 127 13.27 -12.06 14.58
CA THR A 127 13.39 -13.30 15.35
C THR A 127 12.91 -13.09 16.79
N VAL A 128 12.68 -14.17 17.53
CA VAL A 128 12.28 -14.09 18.95
C VAL A 128 13.34 -13.39 19.78
N GLU A 129 14.61 -13.64 19.49
CA GLU A 129 15.75 -13.04 20.18
C GLU A 129 15.85 -11.53 19.89
N GLU A 130 15.59 -11.12 18.64
CA GLU A 130 15.56 -9.71 18.25
C GLU A 130 14.38 -8.96 18.89
N ASP A 131 13.23 -9.61 19.01
CA ASP A 131 12.08 -9.06 19.71
C ASP A 131 12.37 -8.84 21.20
N GLN A 132 12.98 -9.81 21.86
CA GLN A 132 13.43 -9.69 23.25
C GLN A 132 14.49 -8.58 23.44
N GLN A 133 15.44 -8.46 22.53
CA GLN A 133 16.42 -7.37 22.56
C GLN A 133 15.75 -6.00 22.38
N LEU A 134 14.76 -5.92 21.49
CA LEU A 134 13.98 -4.71 21.30
C LEU A 134 13.19 -4.34 22.55
N GLU A 135 12.58 -5.33 23.22
CA GLU A 135 11.90 -5.14 24.51
C GLU A 135 12.83 -4.54 25.58
N ALA A 136 14.08 -5.03 25.64
CA ALA A 136 15.06 -4.59 26.62
C ALA A 136 15.76 -3.27 26.28
N THR A 137 15.67 -2.78 25.03
CA THR A 137 16.40 -1.60 24.58
C THR A 137 15.65 -0.32 24.95
N ASP A 138 16.32 0.65 25.54
CA ASP A 138 15.76 1.99 25.77
C ASP A 138 15.48 2.70 24.46
N SER A 139 14.37 3.42 24.41
CA SER A 139 13.95 4.18 23.24
C SER A 139 13.76 5.65 23.59
N PRO A 140 14.25 6.58 22.75
CA PRO A 140 13.95 8.01 22.91
C PRO A 140 12.45 8.33 22.70
N TYR A 141 11.69 7.36 22.16
CA TYR A 141 10.24 7.46 21.94
C TYR A 141 9.51 6.26 22.57
N PRO A 142 9.39 6.18 23.91
CA PRO A 142 8.81 5.01 24.59
C PRO A 142 7.40 4.67 24.12
N HIS A 143 6.55 5.68 23.88
CA HIS A 143 5.16 5.50 23.42
C HIS A 143 5.09 4.85 22.01
N ILE A 144 6.04 5.18 21.11
CA ILE A 144 6.11 4.57 19.79
C ILE A 144 6.60 3.12 19.89
N LYS A 145 7.63 2.85 20.71
CA LYS A 145 8.09 1.49 21.01
C LYS A 145 6.96 0.64 21.56
N GLN A 146 6.20 1.18 22.50
CA GLN A 146 5.06 0.51 23.13
C GLN A 146 3.99 0.14 22.10
N ALA A 147 3.58 1.10 21.23
CA ALA A 147 2.64 0.85 20.15
C ALA A 147 3.15 -0.16 19.12
N PHE A 148 4.45 -0.14 18.81
CA PHE A 148 5.08 -1.08 17.91
C PHE A 148 5.05 -2.52 18.46
N LEU A 149 5.50 -2.72 19.69
CA LEU A 149 5.49 -4.04 20.33
C LEU A 149 4.06 -4.57 20.52
N PHE A 150 3.10 -3.70 20.86
CA PHE A 150 1.69 -4.07 20.85
C PHE A 150 1.22 -4.54 19.46
N ALA A 151 1.64 -3.86 18.40
CA ALA A 151 1.34 -4.27 17.02
C ALA A 151 1.96 -5.64 16.69
N CYS A 152 3.20 -5.92 17.12
CA CYS A 152 3.85 -7.21 16.92
C CYS A 152 3.07 -8.36 17.59
N TYR A 153 2.60 -8.15 18.82
CA TYR A 153 1.87 -9.18 19.57
C TYR A 153 0.38 -9.31 19.22
N THR A 154 -0.16 -8.38 18.43
CA THR A 154 -1.57 -8.41 17.99
C THR A 154 -1.75 -8.62 16.50
N GLY A 155 -0.69 -8.46 15.69
CA GLY A 155 -0.77 -8.50 14.23
C GLY A 155 -1.54 -7.33 13.61
N LEU A 156 -1.79 -6.26 14.38
CA LEU A 156 -2.46 -5.06 13.90
C LEU A 156 -1.55 -4.26 12.97
N ARG A 157 -2.17 -3.64 11.94
CA ARG A 157 -1.46 -2.65 11.15
C ARG A 157 -1.28 -1.36 11.95
N CYS A 158 -0.27 -0.59 11.64
CA CYS A 158 -0.03 0.71 12.27
C CYS A 158 -1.27 1.63 12.18
N SER A 159 -1.98 1.64 11.04
CA SER A 159 -3.24 2.38 10.89
C SER A 159 -4.32 1.95 11.88
N ASP A 160 -4.37 0.66 12.20
CA ASP A 160 -5.35 0.11 13.13
C ASP A 160 -4.95 0.45 14.57
N VAL A 161 -3.65 0.29 14.94
CA VAL A 161 -3.12 0.69 16.26
C VAL A 161 -3.39 2.16 16.57
N ARG A 162 -3.28 3.03 15.57
CA ARG A 162 -3.54 4.48 15.71
C ARG A 162 -5.01 4.85 15.88
N SER A 163 -5.91 3.94 15.60
CA SER A 163 -7.37 4.21 15.61
C SER A 163 -8.12 3.44 16.68
N ILE A 164 -7.45 2.57 17.45
CA ILE A 164 -8.11 1.82 18.51
C ILE A 164 -8.33 2.71 19.73
N THR A 165 -9.53 2.58 20.32
CA THR A 165 -9.95 3.26 21.54
C THR A 165 -10.09 2.28 22.68
N TRP A 166 -10.13 2.77 23.91
CA TRP A 166 -10.28 1.95 25.12
C TRP A 166 -11.58 1.15 25.14
N GLY A 167 -12.67 1.69 24.61
CA GLY A 167 -13.95 0.97 24.49
C GLY A 167 -13.93 -0.23 23.55
N LYS A 168 -12.85 -0.40 22.76
CA LYS A 168 -12.66 -1.60 21.92
C LYS A 168 -12.07 -2.78 22.68
N ILE A 169 -11.57 -2.56 23.91
CA ILE A 169 -11.03 -3.61 24.78
C ILE A 169 -12.17 -4.15 25.62
N VAL A 170 -12.56 -5.38 25.38
CA VAL A 170 -13.65 -6.05 26.09
C VAL A 170 -13.08 -7.13 26.99
N LYS A 171 -13.48 -7.14 28.26
CA LYS A 171 -13.15 -8.20 29.20
C LYS A 171 -14.07 -9.40 28.97
N ASP A 172 -13.49 -10.57 28.79
CA ASP A 172 -14.19 -11.84 28.61
C ASP A 172 -13.65 -12.85 29.65
N GLY A 173 -14.30 -12.92 30.79
CA GLY A 173 -13.83 -13.66 31.96
C GLY A 173 -12.50 -13.09 32.48
N GLU A 174 -11.44 -13.91 32.51
CA GLU A 174 -10.09 -13.48 32.89
C GLU A 174 -9.26 -12.95 31.71
N LYS A 175 -9.80 -12.97 30.50
CA LYS A 175 -9.10 -12.59 29.27
C LYS A 175 -9.62 -11.29 28.73
N TYR A 176 -8.80 -10.63 27.94
CA TYR A 176 -9.18 -9.42 27.21
C TYR A 176 -9.21 -9.71 25.72
N ARG A 177 -10.15 -9.09 25.03
CA ARG A 177 -10.29 -9.16 23.58
C ARG A 177 -10.38 -7.75 23.02
N LEU A 178 -9.71 -7.53 21.89
CA LEU A 178 -9.87 -6.31 21.11
C LEU A 178 -10.96 -6.54 20.04
N HIS A 179 -12.02 -5.74 20.10
CA HIS A 179 -13.05 -5.68 19.09
C HIS A 179 -12.86 -4.43 18.24
N THR A 180 -12.49 -4.57 16.98
CA THR A 180 -12.28 -3.42 16.11
C THR A 180 -12.72 -3.70 14.68
N VAL A 181 -12.81 -2.64 13.88
CA VAL A 181 -13.05 -2.74 12.44
C VAL A 181 -11.77 -2.31 11.75
N MET A 182 -11.16 -3.20 10.99
CA MET A 182 -9.93 -2.91 10.27
C MET A 182 -10.10 -1.68 9.38
N PHE A 183 -9.21 -0.72 9.50
CA PHE A 183 -9.26 0.53 8.73
C PHE A 183 -9.27 0.30 7.21
N LYS A 184 -8.42 -0.60 6.72
CA LYS A 184 -8.24 -0.86 5.29
C LYS A 184 -9.36 -1.71 4.67
N THR A 185 -9.83 -2.75 5.38
CA THR A 185 -10.76 -3.75 4.82
C THR A 185 -12.21 -3.54 5.25
N LYS A 186 -12.44 -2.66 6.23
CA LYS A 186 -13.76 -2.41 6.85
C LYS A 186 -14.43 -3.67 7.41
N ARG A 187 -13.64 -4.70 7.73
CA ARG A 187 -14.15 -5.95 8.32
C ARG A 187 -14.03 -5.92 9.84
N PRO A 188 -15.03 -6.41 10.57
CA PRO A 188 -14.90 -6.60 12.01
C PRO A 188 -13.77 -7.59 12.29
N PHE A 189 -13.02 -7.32 13.33
CA PHE A 189 -11.85 -8.09 13.70
C PHE A 189 -11.83 -8.27 15.22
N TYR A 190 -11.65 -9.50 15.67
CA TYR A 190 -11.66 -9.90 17.06
C TYR A 190 -10.34 -10.57 17.40
N ILE A 191 -9.57 -9.98 18.29
CA ILE A 191 -8.27 -10.50 18.70
C ILE A 191 -8.28 -10.80 20.18
N PRO A 192 -8.00 -12.03 20.61
CA PRO A 192 -7.67 -12.28 22.01
C PRO A 192 -6.32 -11.64 22.32
N LEU A 193 -6.26 -10.83 23.38
CA LEU A 193 -5.03 -10.18 23.80
C LEU A 193 -4.21 -11.14 24.66
N SER A 194 -3.00 -11.43 24.22
CA SER A 194 -2.04 -12.22 25.01
C SER A 194 -1.53 -11.41 26.22
N LYS A 195 -0.96 -12.08 27.20
CA LYS A 195 -0.31 -11.39 28.33
C LYS A 195 0.77 -10.41 27.86
N LYS A 196 1.53 -10.79 26.82
CA LYS A 196 2.54 -9.93 26.20
C LYS A 196 1.92 -8.69 25.55
N ALA A 197 0.83 -8.85 24.79
CA ALA A 197 0.12 -7.71 24.21
C ALA A 197 -0.38 -6.75 25.31
N MET A 198 -0.95 -7.30 26.39
CA MET A 198 -1.41 -6.51 27.54
C MET A 198 -0.27 -5.75 28.25
N GLN A 199 0.92 -6.35 28.34
CA GLN A 199 2.11 -5.71 28.93
C GLN A 199 2.53 -4.45 28.17
N TRP A 200 2.33 -4.44 26.85
CA TRP A 200 2.68 -3.31 25.99
C TRP A 200 1.52 -2.34 25.74
N MET A 201 0.39 -2.56 26.38
CA MET A 201 -0.70 -1.60 26.40
C MET A 201 -0.43 -0.54 27.48
N PRO A 202 -0.62 0.77 27.19
CA PRO A 202 -0.46 1.80 28.22
C PRO A 202 -1.49 1.63 29.34
N GLU A 203 -1.24 2.22 30.50
CA GLU A 203 -2.23 2.32 31.57
C GLU A 203 -3.37 3.24 31.13
N ARG A 204 -4.60 2.82 31.42
CA ARG A 204 -5.79 3.57 31.02
C ARG A 204 -5.92 4.89 31.80
N GLY A 205 -5.65 4.87 33.10
CA GLY A 205 -5.87 6.05 33.97
C GLY A 205 -7.32 6.55 33.88
N ASP A 206 -7.48 7.87 33.78
CA ASP A 206 -8.77 8.55 33.71
C ASP A 206 -9.38 8.60 32.29
N LYS A 207 -8.84 7.85 31.34
CA LYS A 207 -9.29 7.86 29.93
C LYS A 207 -10.66 7.18 29.78
N THR A 208 -11.47 7.78 28.93
CA THR A 208 -12.80 7.30 28.56
C THR A 208 -12.74 6.20 27.50
N ASP A 209 -13.87 5.59 27.18
CA ASP A 209 -13.97 4.58 26.13
C ASP A 209 -13.67 5.12 24.73
N ASP A 210 -13.88 6.40 24.49
CA ASP A 210 -13.65 7.05 23.19
C ASP A 210 -12.21 7.51 23.01
N ASP A 211 -11.41 7.56 24.08
CA ASP A 211 -10.01 7.96 24.02
C ASP A 211 -9.14 6.90 23.33
N LEU A 212 -8.16 7.35 22.57
CA LEU A 212 -7.18 6.47 21.91
C LEU A 212 -6.31 5.75 22.94
N ILE A 213 -6.03 4.47 22.69
CA ILE A 213 -5.08 3.70 23.50
C ILE A 213 -3.65 4.23 23.26
N PHE A 214 -3.29 4.47 21.99
CA PHE A 214 -1.97 4.99 21.61
C PHE A 214 -2.11 6.37 20.99
N GLU A 215 -1.62 7.37 21.69
CA GLU A 215 -1.65 8.75 21.23
C GLU A 215 -0.34 9.14 20.53
N ASN A 216 -0.40 10.18 19.72
CA ASN A 216 0.78 10.79 19.06
C ASN A 216 1.61 9.81 18.21
N ILE A 217 0.99 8.73 17.70
CA ILE A 217 1.65 7.83 16.76
C ILE A 217 1.64 8.49 15.38
N PRO A 218 2.79 8.78 14.77
CA PRO A 218 2.87 9.51 13.50
C PRO A 218 2.25 8.73 12.34
N VAL A 219 1.63 9.44 11.39
CA VAL A 219 1.02 8.84 10.16
C VAL A 219 2.08 8.28 9.24
N GLN A 220 3.20 8.97 9.16
CA GLN A 220 4.39 8.54 8.41
C GLN A 220 5.61 8.94 9.23
N VAL A 221 6.49 8.00 9.47
CA VAL A 221 7.84 8.32 9.89
C VAL A 221 8.55 8.87 8.68
N ASN A 222 8.67 10.21 8.58
CA ASN A 222 9.29 10.87 7.45
C ASN A 222 10.75 10.43 7.34
N THR A 223 11.10 9.79 6.23
CA THR A 223 12.35 9.08 5.97
C THR A 223 13.61 9.95 5.95
N LYS A 224 13.52 11.27 6.08
CA LYS A 224 14.71 12.14 6.22
C LYS A 224 15.20 12.32 7.65
N ALA A 225 14.36 12.07 8.65
CA ALA A 225 14.72 12.20 10.07
C ALA A 225 14.22 11.04 10.96
N GLY A 226 13.57 10.03 10.43
CA GLY A 226 12.73 9.15 11.21
C GLY A 226 12.69 7.70 10.80
N ARG A 227 13.81 7.09 10.46
CA ARG A 227 13.97 5.67 10.79
C ARG A 227 14.11 5.61 12.29
N ILE A 228 13.08 5.14 12.99
CA ILE A 228 13.24 4.73 14.36
C ILE A 228 14.10 3.48 14.29
N SER A 229 15.41 3.67 14.30
CA SER A 229 16.34 2.57 14.42
C SER A 229 16.55 2.36 15.91
N PHE A 230 15.99 1.30 16.43
CA PHE A 230 16.36 0.80 17.74
C PHE A 230 17.80 0.26 17.60
N HIS A 231 18.75 0.94 18.21
CA HIS A 231 20.14 0.49 18.23
C HIS A 231 20.32 -0.41 19.44
N THR A 232 20.51 -1.71 19.21
CA THR A 232 21.04 -2.56 20.26
C THR A 232 22.53 -2.25 20.43
N LYS A 233 23.02 -2.26 21.68
CA LYS A 233 24.44 -2.02 22.01
C LYS A 233 25.39 -3.15 21.52
N SER A 234 24.90 -4.15 20.83
CA SER A 234 25.74 -5.19 20.24
C SER A 234 26.35 -4.68 18.94
N GLN A 235 27.64 -4.73 18.81
CA GLN A 235 28.47 -4.05 17.81
C GLN A 235 28.26 -4.49 16.35
N ASN A 236 27.37 -5.42 16.01
CA ASN A 236 27.30 -6.02 14.66
C ASN A 236 25.92 -6.20 14.03
N SER A 237 24.82 -5.82 14.65
CA SER A 237 23.52 -5.90 13.99
C SER A 237 22.79 -4.56 14.02
N ARG A 238 22.70 -3.91 12.87
CA ARG A 238 21.78 -2.81 12.64
C ARG A 238 20.39 -3.39 12.45
N MET A 239 19.64 -3.56 13.53
CA MET A 239 18.21 -3.83 13.42
C MET A 239 17.53 -2.66 12.77
N ARG A 240 16.98 -2.87 11.60
CA ARG A 240 16.08 -1.95 10.93
C ARG A 240 14.67 -2.49 11.08
N ALA A 241 13.97 -2.10 12.12
CA ALA A 241 12.53 -2.23 12.14
C ALA A 241 11.97 -1.14 11.22
N ASP A 242 11.77 -1.44 9.95
CA ASP A 242 11.01 -0.60 9.03
C ASP A 242 9.54 -0.75 9.40
N ILE A 243 9.03 0.16 10.24
CA ILE A 243 7.59 0.26 10.48
C ILE A 243 6.97 0.82 9.19
N TYR A 244 6.50 -0.08 8.34
CA TYR A 244 5.65 0.30 7.21
C TYR A 244 4.25 0.60 7.73
N CYS A 245 3.99 1.89 7.96
CA CYS A 245 2.63 2.41 8.16
C CYS A 245 1.93 2.65 6.83
#